data_69ddf1a6fe3a1a4c1ffa546cccb0bcbe
#
_entry.id   69ddf1a6fe3a1a4c1ffa546cccb0bcbe
#
_cell.length_a   1.000
_cell.length_b   1.000
_cell.length_c   1.000
_cell.angle_alpha   90.00
_cell.angle_beta   90.00
_cell.angle_gamma   90.00
#
_symmetry.space_group_name_H-M   'P 1'
#
loop_
_entity.id
_entity.type
_entity.pdbx_description
1 polymer ?
#
loop_
_entity_poly.entity_id
_entity_poly.type
_entity_poly.pdbx_seq_one_letter_code
_entity_poly.pdbx_strand_id
1 'polypeptide(L)'
;MFPDTRLFRSDALTRIVGRRTRRGPVSGPGPEGPVSLFSDIFEVESYLRYQGSSFVRRFDANSYLSITRAMDWFDIAADHDGELTAAFARTPVRFCVVSFSSDWLFPTSAARALVRALNQAAANVSFVEIDTDKGHDAFLLDEPDFDRTVRGFLCGVAEHAGLV
;
A
#
# COMPACT_ATOMS: atom_id res chain seq x y z
N MET A 1 -5.49 3.36 14.76
CA MET A 1 -6.54 2.38 14.45
C MET A 1 -6.82 2.52 12.96
N PHE A 2 -6.25 1.65 12.14
CA PHE A 2 -6.48 1.67 10.69
C PHE A 2 -7.92 1.23 10.42
N PRO A 3 -8.61 1.84 9.45
CA PRO A 3 -9.95 1.39 9.09
C PRO A 3 -9.87 -0.07 8.63
N ASP A 4 -10.88 -0.84 9.00
CA ASP A 4 -11.02 -2.25 8.63
C ASP A 4 -10.89 -2.40 7.11
N THR A 5 -9.79 -2.98 6.67
CA THR A 5 -9.44 -3.15 5.24
C THR A 5 -10.43 -4.06 4.50
N ARG A 6 -11.28 -4.79 5.24
CA ARG A 6 -12.42 -5.53 4.66
C ARG A 6 -13.42 -4.62 3.94
N LEU A 7 -13.37 -3.30 4.18
CA LEU A 7 -14.20 -2.31 3.47
C LEU A 7 -13.77 -2.07 2.02
N PHE A 8 -12.57 -2.47 1.63
CA PHE A 8 -12.07 -2.25 0.25
C PHE A 8 -12.43 -3.35 -0.74
N ARG A 9 -13.04 -4.45 -0.30
CA ARG A 9 -13.66 -5.39 -1.24
C ARG A 9 -14.90 -4.74 -1.85
N SER A 10 -14.99 -4.67 -3.16
CA SER A 10 -16.10 -4.04 -3.88
C SER A 10 -17.47 -4.59 -3.48
N ASP A 11 -17.55 -5.89 -3.18
CA ASP A 11 -18.75 -6.57 -2.70
C ASP A 11 -19.10 -6.20 -1.24
N ALA A 12 -18.10 -6.01 -0.36
CA ALA A 12 -18.31 -5.54 1.01
C ALA A 12 -18.77 -4.08 1.02
N LEU A 13 -18.17 -3.22 0.21
CA LEU A 13 -18.58 -1.84 0.06
C LEU A 13 -20.02 -1.74 -0.48
N THR A 14 -20.37 -2.53 -1.48
CA THR A 14 -21.72 -2.59 -2.04
C THR A 14 -22.75 -3.07 -1.03
N ARG A 15 -22.40 -4.00 -0.13
CA ARG A 15 -23.30 -4.46 0.95
C ARG A 15 -23.52 -3.43 2.05
N ILE A 16 -22.46 -2.67 2.41
CA ILE A 16 -22.48 -1.75 3.55
C ILE A 16 -23.04 -0.39 3.11
N VAL A 17 -22.65 0.11 1.96
CA VAL A 17 -22.92 1.48 1.54
C VAL A 17 -23.99 1.58 0.46
N GLY A 18 -24.09 0.62 -0.47
CA GLY A 18 -25.09 0.52 -1.52
C GLY A 18 -25.82 1.81 -1.93
N ARG A 19 -26.94 1.69 -2.62
CA ARG A 19 -27.84 2.82 -2.93
C ARG A 19 -28.86 3.08 -1.81
N ARG A 20 -28.43 2.99 -0.53
CA ARG A 20 -29.30 3.28 0.60
C ARG A 20 -29.30 4.78 0.87
N THR A 21 -30.48 5.34 1.04
CA THR A 21 -30.64 6.71 1.55
C THR A 21 -30.42 6.72 3.07
N ARG A 22 -29.71 7.71 3.57
CA ARG A 22 -29.49 7.89 5.02
C ARG A 22 -30.81 8.32 5.67
N ARG A 23 -31.39 7.46 6.48
CA ARG A 23 -32.55 7.81 7.33
C ARG A 23 -32.04 8.43 8.62
N GLY A 24 -32.22 9.73 8.79
CA GLY A 24 -31.94 10.44 10.04
C GLY A 24 -31.55 11.90 9.85
N PRO A 25 -31.63 12.74 10.90
CA PRO A 25 -31.22 14.13 10.79
C PRO A 25 -29.73 14.22 10.52
N VAL A 26 -29.32 14.97 9.51
CA VAL A 26 -27.93 15.28 9.20
C VAL A 26 -27.44 16.26 10.28
N SER A 27 -26.81 15.75 11.33
CA SER A 27 -26.13 16.58 12.32
C SER A 27 -24.68 16.81 11.86
N GLY A 28 -24.49 17.88 11.11
CA GLY A 28 -23.19 18.39 10.68
C GLY A 28 -23.36 19.74 10.03
N PRO A 29 -22.34 20.62 10.00
CA PRO A 29 -22.42 21.88 9.28
C PRO A 29 -22.58 21.58 7.79
N GLY A 30 -23.82 21.56 7.31
CA GLY A 30 -24.15 21.59 5.90
C GLY A 30 -23.93 23.00 5.34
N PRO A 31 -23.75 23.19 4.02
CA PRO A 31 -23.78 24.51 3.45
C PRO A 31 -25.10 25.18 3.81
N GLU A 32 -25.03 26.38 4.39
CA GLU A 32 -26.20 27.23 4.68
C GLU A 32 -26.89 27.61 3.38
N GLY A 33 -27.86 26.83 2.96
CA GLY A 33 -28.69 27.08 1.81
C GLY A 33 -29.99 26.31 1.94
N PRO A 34 -31.09 26.73 1.23
CA PRO A 34 -32.36 26.04 1.31
C PRO A 34 -32.15 24.58 0.89
N VAL A 35 -32.51 23.67 1.78
CA VAL A 35 -32.46 22.22 1.54
C VAL A 35 -33.31 21.94 0.30
N SER A 36 -32.65 21.61 -0.81
CA SER A 36 -33.35 21.21 -2.03
C SER A 36 -34.11 19.91 -1.72
N LEU A 37 -35.37 19.85 -2.13
CA LEU A 37 -36.24 18.67 -2.05
C LEU A 37 -35.66 17.42 -2.77
N PHE A 38 -34.50 17.57 -3.43
CA PHE A 38 -33.79 16.54 -4.19
C PHE A 38 -32.48 16.08 -3.54
N SER A 39 -32.14 16.50 -2.32
CA SER A 39 -30.90 16.10 -1.65
C SER A 39 -31.10 14.87 -0.76
N ASP A 40 -31.53 13.77 -1.32
CA ASP A 40 -31.32 12.49 -0.67
C ASP A 40 -29.83 12.20 -0.67
N ILE A 41 -29.17 12.41 0.48
CA ILE A 41 -27.76 12.07 0.67
C ILE A 41 -27.68 10.55 0.76
N PHE A 42 -27.12 9.93 -0.28
CA PHE A 42 -26.84 8.50 -0.27
C PHE A 42 -25.75 8.18 0.77
N GLU A 43 -25.83 7.01 1.36
CA GLU A 43 -24.81 6.57 2.33
C GLU A 43 -23.40 6.54 1.74
N VAL A 44 -23.27 6.20 0.46
CA VAL A 44 -21.98 6.26 -0.26
C VAL A 44 -21.42 7.69 -0.32
N GLU A 45 -22.24 8.68 -0.54
CA GLU A 45 -21.82 10.08 -0.55
C GLU A 45 -21.37 10.54 0.84
N SER A 46 -22.14 10.19 1.87
CA SER A 46 -21.78 10.45 3.26
C SER A 46 -20.45 9.81 3.64
N TYR A 47 -20.24 8.57 3.21
CA TYR A 47 -18.99 7.85 3.41
C TYR A 47 -17.81 8.54 2.71
N LEU A 48 -17.95 8.89 1.43
CA LEU A 48 -16.89 9.55 0.66
C LEU A 48 -16.55 10.94 1.23
N ARG A 49 -17.56 11.71 1.64
CA ARG A 49 -17.35 13.01 2.31
C ARG A 49 -16.60 12.85 3.64
N TYR A 50 -16.95 11.83 4.43
CA TYR A 50 -16.26 11.51 5.66
C TYR A 50 -14.80 11.12 5.41
N GLN A 51 -14.54 10.25 4.44
CA GLN A 51 -13.18 9.85 4.07
C GLN A 51 -12.35 11.05 3.59
N GLY A 52 -12.90 11.88 2.71
CA GLY A 52 -12.24 13.10 2.24
C GLY A 52 -11.91 14.06 3.38
N SER A 53 -12.86 14.33 4.26
CA SER A 53 -12.64 15.20 5.42
C SER A 53 -11.63 14.62 6.41
N SER A 54 -11.63 13.31 6.62
CA SER A 54 -10.63 12.60 7.45
C SER A 54 -9.24 12.69 6.84
N PHE A 55 -9.13 12.52 5.53
CA PHE A 55 -7.86 12.64 4.81
C PHE A 55 -7.28 14.06 4.96
N VAL A 56 -8.06 15.11 4.66
CA VAL A 56 -7.62 16.51 4.75
C VAL A 56 -7.19 16.89 6.16
N ARG A 57 -7.79 16.31 7.21
CA ARG A 57 -7.35 16.56 8.60
C ARG A 57 -6.00 15.90 8.95
N ARG A 58 -5.62 14.84 8.24
CA ARG A 58 -4.43 14.03 8.53
C ARG A 58 -3.24 14.38 7.66
N PHE A 59 -3.48 14.86 6.45
CA PHE A 59 -2.46 15.08 5.44
C PHE A 59 -2.48 16.53 4.96
N ASP A 60 -1.31 17.16 4.97
CA ASP A 60 -1.11 18.45 4.32
C ASP A 60 -0.95 18.26 2.80
N ALA A 61 -1.66 19.08 2.02
CA ALA A 61 -1.65 18.97 0.56
C ALA A 61 -0.27 19.24 -0.05
N ASN A 62 0.49 20.18 0.51
CA ASN A 62 1.83 20.51 0.00
C ASN A 62 2.81 19.36 0.28
N SER A 63 2.73 18.77 1.47
CA SER A 63 3.53 17.58 1.83
C SER A 63 3.20 16.41 0.90
N TYR A 64 1.92 16.18 0.62
CA TYR A 64 1.48 15.15 -0.32
C TYR A 64 2.07 15.35 -1.72
N LEU A 65 1.94 16.58 -2.27
CA LEU A 65 2.51 16.91 -3.58
C LEU A 65 4.03 16.78 -3.61
N SER A 66 4.71 17.19 -2.55
CA SER A 66 6.17 17.11 -2.47
C SER A 66 6.66 15.67 -2.44
N ILE A 67 5.99 14.81 -1.65
CA ILE A 67 6.31 13.37 -1.59
C ILE A 67 6.03 12.70 -2.93
N THR A 68 4.87 12.97 -3.55
CA THR A 68 4.52 12.42 -4.85
C THR A 68 5.56 12.78 -5.90
N ARG A 69 5.98 14.06 -5.96
CA ARG A 69 7.04 14.49 -6.88
C ARG A 69 8.39 13.81 -6.61
N ALA A 70 8.75 13.65 -5.34
CA ALA A 70 9.98 12.95 -4.98
C ALA A 70 9.94 11.48 -5.43
N MET A 71 8.79 10.82 -5.31
CA MET A 71 8.60 9.45 -5.80
C MET A 71 8.67 9.37 -7.33
N ASP A 72 8.04 10.33 -8.04
CA ASP A 72 8.04 10.38 -9.51
C ASP A 72 9.44 10.62 -10.10
N TRP A 73 10.30 11.32 -9.35
CA TRP A 73 11.66 11.64 -9.78
C TRP A 73 12.70 10.63 -9.30
N PHE A 74 12.32 9.74 -8.40
CA PHE A 74 13.23 8.72 -7.90
C PHE A 74 13.47 7.64 -8.95
N ASP A 75 14.71 7.55 -9.40
CA ASP A 75 15.19 6.47 -10.27
C ASP A 75 16.57 6.01 -9.78
N ILE A 76 16.61 4.84 -9.17
CA ILE A 76 17.85 4.28 -8.62
C ILE A 76 18.87 3.94 -9.70
N ALA A 77 18.45 3.78 -10.95
CA ALA A 77 19.33 3.47 -12.08
C ALA A 77 19.85 4.74 -12.78
N ALA A 78 19.30 5.94 -12.49
CA ALA A 78 19.65 7.17 -13.18
C ALA A 78 21.15 7.50 -13.12
N ASP A 79 21.79 7.31 -11.96
CA ASP A 79 23.23 7.53 -11.76
C ASP A 79 24.12 6.39 -12.30
N HIS A 80 23.50 5.39 -12.95
CA HIS A 80 24.14 4.18 -13.46
C HIS A 80 23.78 3.91 -14.93
N ASP A 81 23.62 4.97 -15.73
CA ASP A 81 23.29 4.91 -17.17
C ASP A 81 21.99 4.11 -17.45
N GLY A 82 21.06 4.08 -16.51
CA GLY A 82 19.82 3.31 -16.61
C GLY A 82 19.96 1.82 -16.28
N GLU A 83 21.15 1.38 -15.88
CA GLU A 83 21.43 -0.04 -15.59
C GLU A 83 21.17 -0.38 -14.11
N LEU A 84 20.00 -0.93 -13.83
CA LEU A 84 19.60 -1.29 -12.46
C LEU A 84 20.57 -2.27 -11.79
N THR A 85 21.17 -3.18 -12.55
CA THR A 85 22.19 -4.12 -12.06
C THR A 85 23.42 -3.40 -11.52
N ALA A 86 23.85 -2.33 -12.18
CA ALA A 86 25.01 -1.55 -11.76
C ALA A 86 24.76 -0.81 -10.45
N ALA A 87 23.52 -0.36 -10.20
CA ALA A 87 23.11 0.28 -8.94
C ALA A 87 23.31 -0.64 -7.72
N PHE A 88 23.25 -1.96 -7.90
CA PHE A 88 23.44 -2.94 -6.83
C PHE A 88 24.82 -3.59 -6.83
N ALA A 89 25.73 -3.17 -7.70
CA ALA A 89 27.06 -3.77 -7.81
C ALA A 89 27.81 -3.69 -6.47
N ARG A 90 28.34 -4.84 -6.04
CA ARG A 90 29.13 -4.98 -4.80
C ARG A 90 28.41 -4.56 -3.50
N THR A 91 27.08 -4.54 -3.49
CA THR A 91 26.34 -4.28 -2.25
C THR A 91 26.58 -5.40 -1.22
N PRO A 92 26.91 -5.06 0.04
CA PRO A 92 27.02 -6.06 1.11
C PRO A 92 25.66 -6.38 1.74
N VAL A 93 24.59 -5.72 1.29
CA VAL A 93 23.25 -5.84 1.88
C VAL A 93 22.61 -7.17 1.49
N ARG A 94 21.93 -7.79 2.44
CA ARG A 94 21.07 -8.96 2.19
C ARG A 94 19.65 -8.47 1.96
N PHE A 95 19.03 -8.94 0.90
CA PHE A 95 17.69 -8.53 0.49
C PHE A 95 16.66 -9.64 0.75
N CYS A 96 15.51 -9.27 1.29
CA CYS A 96 14.31 -10.09 1.28
C CYS A 96 13.24 -9.35 0.49
N VAL A 97 12.94 -9.84 -0.70
CA VAL A 97 11.90 -9.27 -1.56
C VAL A 97 10.67 -10.14 -1.42
N VAL A 98 9.57 -9.53 -1.02
CA VAL A 98 8.27 -10.20 -0.90
C VAL A 98 7.28 -9.50 -1.83
N SER A 99 6.50 -10.27 -2.56
CA SER A 99 5.38 -9.76 -3.35
C SER A 99 4.09 -10.51 -3.00
N PHE A 100 2.96 -9.86 -3.22
CA PHE A 100 1.63 -10.44 -3.01
C PHE A 100 0.95 -10.63 -4.36
N SER A 101 0.35 -11.79 -4.59
CA SER A 101 -0.24 -12.16 -5.89
C SER A 101 -1.35 -11.20 -6.33
N SER A 102 -2.08 -10.60 -5.38
CA SER A 102 -3.17 -9.65 -5.62
C SER A 102 -2.76 -8.16 -5.55
N ASP A 103 -1.46 -7.85 -5.35
CA ASP A 103 -0.98 -6.48 -5.33
C ASP A 103 -0.89 -5.92 -6.76
N TRP A 104 -1.78 -5.00 -7.08
CA TRP A 104 -1.80 -4.34 -8.39
C TRP A 104 -1.05 -3.00 -8.41
N LEU A 105 -0.66 -2.46 -7.23
CA LEU A 105 0.18 -1.26 -7.12
C LEU A 105 1.66 -1.61 -7.34
N PHE A 106 2.13 -2.70 -6.71
CA PHE A 106 3.48 -3.24 -6.89
C PHE A 106 3.40 -4.69 -7.35
N PRO A 107 3.08 -4.93 -8.62
CA PRO A 107 2.84 -6.28 -9.11
C PRO A 107 4.11 -7.14 -9.04
N THR A 108 3.93 -8.45 -8.86
CA THR A 108 5.02 -9.43 -8.78
C THR A 108 5.99 -9.35 -9.96
N SER A 109 5.54 -8.91 -11.14
CA SER A 109 6.42 -8.69 -12.30
C SER A 109 7.51 -7.65 -12.03
N ALA A 110 7.19 -6.57 -11.31
CA ALA A 110 8.15 -5.54 -10.91
C ALA A 110 9.13 -6.09 -9.85
N ALA A 111 8.63 -6.81 -8.84
CA ALA A 111 9.47 -7.49 -7.86
C ALA A 111 10.45 -8.48 -8.52
N ARG A 112 9.99 -9.27 -9.49
CA ARG A 112 10.84 -10.19 -10.25
C ARG A 112 11.89 -9.47 -11.11
N ALA A 113 11.60 -8.27 -11.63
CA ALA A 113 12.58 -7.46 -12.35
C ALA A 113 13.71 -7.00 -11.41
N LEU A 114 13.35 -6.51 -10.22
CA LEU A 114 14.29 -6.15 -9.16
C LEU A 114 15.17 -7.35 -8.75
N VAL A 115 14.55 -8.50 -8.50
CA VAL A 115 15.28 -9.74 -8.11
C VAL A 115 16.25 -10.19 -9.20
N ARG A 116 15.87 -10.07 -10.48
CA ARG A 116 16.79 -10.37 -11.58
C ARG A 116 18.00 -9.45 -11.56
N ALA A 117 17.83 -8.15 -11.37
CA ALA A 117 18.94 -7.19 -11.28
C ALA A 117 19.85 -7.49 -10.08
N LEU A 118 19.27 -7.79 -8.90
CA LEU A 118 20.02 -8.19 -7.71
C LEU A 118 20.85 -9.47 -7.94
N ASN A 119 20.26 -10.49 -8.56
CA ASN A 119 20.97 -11.73 -8.90
C ASN A 119 22.10 -11.48 -9.91
N GLN A 120 21.87 -10.66 -10.94
CA GLN A 120 22.90 -10.28 -11.92
C GLN A 120 24.05 -9.49 -11.27
N ALA A 121 23.75 -8.70 -10.24
CA ALA A 121 24.74 -8.00 -9.43
C ALA A 121 25.45 -8.91 -8.40
N ALA A 122 25.14 -10.21 -8.37
CA ALA A 122 25.60 -11.17 -7.37
C ALA A 122 25.27 -10.75 -5.91
N ALA A 123 24.22 -9.99 -5.72
CA ALA A 123 23.72 -9.62 -4.40
C ALA A 123 23.06 -10.81 -3.71
N ASN A 124 23.10 -10.83 -2.39
CA ASN A 124 22.42 -11.84 -1.58
C ASN A 124 20.92 -11.50 -1.51
N VAL A 125 20.09 -12.20 -2.27
CA VAL A 125 18.65 -11.96 -2.34
C VAL A 125 17.83 -13.22 -2.12
N SER A 126 16.81 -13.10 -1.28
CA SER A 126 15.72 -14.08 -1.13
C SER A 126 14.45 -13.48 -1.72
N PHE A 127 13.69 -14.28 -2.46
CA PHE A 127 12.42 -13.83 -3.05
C PHE A 127 11.29 -14.80 -2.73
N VAL A 128 10.17 -14.26 -2.27
CA VAL A 128 8.94 -15.02 -2.01
C VAL A 128 7.75 -14.28 -2.60
N GLU A 129 6.94 -14.99 -3.37
CA GLU A 129 5.61 -14.55 -3.79
C GLU A 129 4.57 -15.21 -2.89
N ILE A 130 3.76 -14.43 -2.21
CA ILE A 130 2.72 -14.89 -1.30
C ILE A 130 1.38 -14.81 -2.03
N ASP A 131 0.69 -15.94 -2.10
CA ASP A 131 -0.65 -16.00 -2.69
C ASP A 131 -1.69 -15.53 -1.67
N THR A 132 -2.31 -14.38 -1.94
CA THR A 132 -3.29 -13.75 -1.07
C THR A 132 -4.24 -12.85 -1.86
N ASP A 133 -5.45 -12.68 -1.37
CA ASP A 133 -6.47 -11.79 -1.94
C ASP A 133 -6.55 -10.42 -1.25
N LYS A 134 -5.61 -10.12 -0.33
CA LYS A 134 -5.63 -8.93 0.53
C LYS A 134 -5.06 -7.68 -0.13
N GLY A 135 -4.51 -7.79 -1.34
CA GLY A 135 -3.97 -6.67 -2.12
C GLY A 135 -2.68 -6.10 -1.54
N HIS A 136 -2.42 -4.82 -1.84
CA HIS A 136 -1.20 -4.13 -1.42
C HIS A 136 -1.01 -4.13 0.11
N ASP A 137 -2.08 -3.96 0.87
CA ASP A 137 -2.02 -3.83 2.32
C ASP A 137 -1.87 -5.19 3.06
N ALA A 138 -1.64 -6.29 2.33
CA ALA A 138 -1.49 -7.62 2.92
C ALA A 138 -0.44 -7.65 4.05
N PHE A 139 0.65 -6.89 3.92
CA PHE A 139 1.71 -6.80 4.94
C PHE A 139 1.27 -6.13 6.25
N LEU A 140 0.14 -5.41 6.26
CA LEU A 140 -0.46 -4.78 7.44
C LEU A 140 -1.53 -5.65 8.10
N LEU A 141 -1.86 -6.77 7.48
CA LEU A 141 -2.91 -7.67 7.92
C LEU A 141 -2.31 -8.96 8.48
N ASP A 142 -3.17 -9.78 9.09
CA ASP A 142 -2.81 -11.12 9.51
C ASP A 142 -2.57 -12.00 8.26
N GLU A 143 -1.30 -12.13 7.88
CA GLU A 143 -0.82 -12.95 6.77
C GLU A 143 0.31 -13.87 7.26
N PRO A 144 -0.02 -15.11 7.66
CA PRO A 144 0.93 -16.00 8.32
C PRO A 144 2.16 -16.34 7.50
N ASP A 145 2.04 -16.38 6.17
CA ASP A 145 3.16 -16.65 5.27
C ASP A 145 4.12 -15.48 5.19
N PHE A 146 3.60 -14.24 5.26
CA PHE A 146 4.43 -13.04 5.37
C PHE A 146 5.22 -13.02 6.68
N ASP A 147 4.54 -13.23 7.80
CA ASP A 147 5.18 -13.24 9.13
C ASP A 147 6.26 -14.31 9.23
N ARG A 148 5.99 -15.51 8.70
CA ARG A 148 6.95 -16.63 8.68
C ARG A 148 8.16 -16.30 7.83
N THR A 149 7.94 -15.69 6.64
CA THR A 149 9.01 -15.31 5.71
C THR A 149 9.92 -14.26 6.33
N VAL A 150 9.34 -13.17 6.87
CA VAL A 150 10.12 -12.09 7.49
C VAL A 150 10.88 -12.59 8.71
N ARG A 151 10.23 -13.35 9.58
CA ARG A 151 10.86 -13.95 10.78
C ARG A 151 12.03 -14.87 10.39
N GLY A 152 11.83 -15.77 9.42
CA GLY A 152 12.88 -16.67 8.96
C GLY A 152 14.09 -15.94 8.39
N PHE A 153 13.84 -14.90 7.58
CA PHE A 153 14.91 -14.05 7.05
C PHE A 153 15.68 -13.33 8.15
N LEU A 154 15.00 -12.71 9.11
CA LEU A 154 15.63 -11.97 10.21
C LEU A 154 16.43 -12.90 11.14
N CYS A 155 15.89 -14.09 11.48
CA CYS A 155 16.64 -15.08 12.27
C CYS A 155 17.92 -15.51 11.54
N GLY A 156 17.84 -15.86 10.25
CA GLY A 156 19.02 -16.26 9.48
C GLY A 156 20.05 -15.12 9.31
N VAL A 157 19.63 -13.86 9.28
CA VAL A 157 20.54 -12.70 9.30
C VAL A 157 21.21 -12.59 10.67
N ALA A 158 20.47 -12.71 11.76
CA ALA A 158 20.97 -12.62 13.13
C ALA A 158 21.97 -13.72 13.45
N GLU A 159 21.68 -14.98 13.09
CA GLU A 159 22.60 -16.12 13.22
C GLU A 159 23.90 -15.88 12.46
N HIS A 160 23.81 -15.42 11.21
CA HIS A 160 25.01 -15.12 10.40
C HIS A 160 25.85 -13.98 10.99
N ALA A 161 25.22 -13.04 11.66
CA ALA A 161 25.89 -11.93 12.33
C ALA A 161 26.41 -12.30 13.75
N GLY A 162 26.14 -13.51 14.22
CA GLY A 162 26.53 -13.97 15.57
C GLY A 162 25.78 -13.25 16.69
N LEU A 163 24.55 -12.80 16.41
CA LEU A 163 23.70 -12.08 17.37
C LEU A 163 22.79 -13.02 18.19
N VAL A 164 22.67 -14.26 17.78
CA VAL A 164 21.88 -15.33 18.43
C VAL A 164 22.59 -16.65 18.26
#